data_32dbb8fccf86d0261c5389b7d2fbd8b5
#
_entry.id   32dbb8fccf86d0261c5389b7d2fbd8b5
#
_cell.length_a   1.000
_cell.length_b   1.000
_cell.length_c   1.000
_cell.angle_alpha   90.00
_cell.angle_beta   90.00
_cell.angle_gamma   90.00
#
_symmetry.space_group_name_H-M   'P 1'
#
loop_
_entity.id
_entity.type
_entity.pdbx_description
1 polymer ?
#
loop_
_entity_poly.entity_id
_entity_poly.type
_entity_poly.pdbx_seq_one_letter_code
_entity_poly.pdbx_strand_id
1 'polypeptide(L)'
;MTAQGMVETMRMEEHTALVHTAAASNLGQMLNKICLADGVNLVNIVRKDEQIVLLRDQGAKHVVNSSSPDFMDELTDALEETGATIAFDAIGGGHLAGQILSCMEAAVNRNATEYSRYGSSVHKQVYIYGGLDRGPTEFNRGFGMIWGVGGWLLTPFLQKAGRDVQNRLRQRVATEIKSTFASLYTKEVTLAEMLTPEAMAVYGKQATGEKYLINPNKGL
;
A
#
# COMPACT_ATOMS: atom_id res chain seq x y z
N MET A 1 -10.53 -1.31 8.14
CA MET A 1 -9.84 -2.43 8.83
C MET A 1 -8.50 -2.75 8.16
N THR A 2 -8.45 -3.12 6.86
CA THR A 2 -7.20 -3.53 6.17
C THR A 2 -6.07 -2.50 6.30
N ALA A 3 -6.32 -1.23 5.95
CA ALA A 3 -5.30 -0.17 6.07
C ALA A 3 -4.78 0.02 7.51
N GLN A 4 -5.66 -0.07 8.50
CA GLN A 4 -5.23 -0.04 9.91
C GLN A 4 -4.41 -1.26 10.29
N GLY A 5 -4.79 -2.45 9.79
CA GLY A 5 -4.04 -3.69 10.03
C GLY A 5 -2.61 -3.62 9.50
N MET A 6 -2.38 -2.92 8.39
CA MET A 6 -1.03 -2.69 7.86
C MET A 6 -0.18 -1.86 8.83
N VAL A 7 -0.73 -0.77 9.37
CA VAL A 7 -0.05 0.07 10.36
C VAL A 7 0.20 -0.71 11.67
N GLU A 8 -0.77 -1.50 12.12
CA GLU A 8 -0.56 -2.35 13.30
C GLU A 8 0.47 -3.46 13.07
N THR A 9 0.51 -4.07 11.88
CA THR A 9 1.54 -5.06 11.53
C THR A 9 2.93 -4.40 11.59
N MET A 10 3.07 -3.21 11.00
CA MET A 10 4.31 -2.42 11.07
C MET A 10 4.77 -2.25 12.52
N ARG A 11 3.86 -1.83 13.42
CA ARG A 11 4.16 -1.62 14.85
C ARG A 11 4.52 -2.90 15.58
N MET A 12 3.74 -3.98 15.33
CA MET A 12 3.95 -5.30 15.96
C MET A 12 5.25 -5.96 15.54
N GLU A 13 5.77 -5.62 14.37
CA GLU A 13 7.02 -6.13 13.82
C GLU A 13 8.19 -5.13 13.96
N GLU A 14 8.00 -4.10 14.80
CA GLU A 14 9.01 -3.10 15.20
C GLU A 14 9.56 -2.24 14.04
N HIS A 15 8.80 -2.12 12.95
CA HIS A 15 9.09 -1.15 11.90
C HIS A 15 8.49 0.22 12.24
N THR A 16 9.10 1.31 11.75
CA THR A 16 8.73 2.69 12.10
C THR A 16 8.03 3.45 10.98
N ALA A 17 8.19 2.99 9.76
CA ALA A 17 7.60 3.56 8.55
C ALA A 17 7.26 2.45 7.56
N LEU A 18 6.40 2.71 6.59
CA LEU A 18 5.98 1.68 5.64
C LEU A 18 5.90 2.18 4.20
N VAL A 19 5.93 1.22 3.28
CA VAL A 19 5.71 1.43 1.85
C VAL A 19 4.38 0.81 1.44
N HIS A 20 3.64 1.44 0.54
CA HIS A 20 2.42 0.89 -0.02
C HIS A 20 2.35 1.06 -1.53
N THR A 21 2.10 -0.02 -2.26
CA THR A 21 1.90 0.00 -3.72
C THR A 21 0.42 0.22 -4.06
N ALA A 22 0.14 0.59 -5.31
CA ALA A 22 -1.20 0.99 -5.75
C ALA A 22 -1.81 2.07 -4.82
N ALA A 23 -0.99 3.00 -4.37
CA ALA A 23 -1.30 3.92 -3.27
C ALA A 23 -2.44 4.90 -3.57
N ALA A 24 -2.73 5.18 -4.84
CA ALA A 24 -3.89 5.98 -5.23
C ALA A 24 -5.23 5.22 -5.20
N SER A 25 -5.22 3.92 -4.92
CA SER A 25 -6.45 3.15 -4.71
C SER A 25 -7.23 3.66 -3.50
N ASN A 26 -8.52 3.30 -3.42
CA ASN A 26 -9.34 3.67 -2.27
C ASN A 26 -8.72 3.22 -0.92
N LEU A 27 -8.14 2.01 -0.89
CA LEU A 27 -7.43 1.51 0.29
C LEU A 27 -6.16 2.34 0.57
N GLY A 28 -5.38 2.66 -0.45
CA GLY A 28 -4.16 3.45 -0.31
C GLY A 28 -4.43 4.86 0.19
N GLN A 29 -5.48 5.51 -0.32
CA GLN A 29 -5.90 6.82 0.18
C GLN A 29 -6.35 6.78 1.65
N MET A 30 -7.05 5.71 2.07
CA MET A 30 -7.37 5.51 3.49
C MET A 30 -6.11 5.31 4.33
N LEU A 31 -5.15 4.52 3.84
CA LEU A 31 -3.87 4.30 4.51
C LEU A 31 -3.08 5.60 4.66
N ASN A 32 -3.02 6.41 3.59
CA ASN A 32 -2.38 7.73 3.63
C ASN A 32 -2.99 8.62 4.72
N LYS A 33 -4.32 8.72 4.79
CA LYS A 33 -5.01 9.50 5.83
C LYS A 33 -4.72 8.98 7.24
N ILE A 34 -4.68 7.65 7.43
CA ILE A 34 -4.35 7.03 8.71
C ILE A 34 -2.92 7.39 9.11
N CYS A 35 -1.95 7.22 8.21
CA CYS A 35 -0.55 7.50 8.48
C CYS A 35 -0.31 8.99 8.81
N LEU A 36 -0.96 9.90 8.09
CA LEU A 36 -0.91 11.34 8.40
C LEU A 36 -1.46 11.65 9.79
N ALA A 37 -2.62 11.08 10.14
CA ALA A 37 -3.23 11.28 11.46
C ALA A 37 -2.41 10.68 12.61
N ASP A 38 -1.74 9.56 12.37
CA ASP A 38 -0.96 8.82 13.36
C ASP A 38 0.52 9.25 13.42
N GLY A 39 0.96 10.19 12.57
CA GLY A 39 2.35 10.62 12.48
C GLY A 39 3.31 9.53 11.96
N VAL A 40 2.80 8.58 11.16
CA VAL A 40 3.58 7.49 10.56
C VAL A 40 4.06 7.90 9.17
N ASN A 41 5.36 7.77 8.91
CA ASN A 41 5.89 8.00 7.58
C ASN A 41 5.44 6.89 6.61
N LEU A 42 4.94 7.32 5.45
CA LEU A 42 4.45 6.42 4.39
C LEU A 42 5.06 6.81 3.05
N VAL A 43 5.71 5.85 2.40
CA VAL A 43 6.13 5.96 1.00
C VAL A 43 5.05 5.36 0.11
N ASN A 44 4.44 6.20 -0.71
CA ASN A 44 3.35 5.84 -1.61
C ASN A 44 3.91 5.55 -3.01
N ILE A 45 3.72 4.33 -3.52
CA ILE A 45 4.10 3.97 -4.89
C ILE A 45 2.87 3.98 -5.78
N VAL A 46 2.94 4.77 -6.83
CA VAL A 46 1.90 4.93 -7.85
C VAL A 46 2.47 4.63 -9.25
N ARG A 47 1.62 4.66 -10.29
CA ARG A 47 2.02 4.33 -11.67
C ARG A 47 1.81 5.48 -12.65
N LYS A 48 1.23 6.59 -12.23
CA LYS A 48 0.89 7.73 -13.08
C LYS A 48 1.06 9.05 -12.34
N ASP A 49 1.39 10.11 -13.06
CA ASP A 49 1.63 11.43 -12.49
C ASP A 49 0.37 12.05 -11.89
N GLU A 50 -0.81 11.80 -12.49
CA GLU A 50 -2.06 12.30 -11.91
C GLU A 50 -2.32 11.69 -10.51
N GLN A 51 -1.80 10.50 -10.24
CA GLN A 51 -1.90 9.85 -8.94
C GLN A 51 -0.95 10.46 -7.91
N ILE A 52 0.20 11.01 -8.37
CA ILE A 52 1.10 11.80 -7.50
C ILE A 52 0.37 13.05 -7.02
N VAL A 53 -0.23 13.80 -7.95
CA VAL A 53 -0.98 15.02 -7.64
C VAL A 53 -2.09 14.69 -6.64
N LEU A 54 -2.90 13.66 -6.91
CA LEU A 54 -3.99 13.22 -6.04
C LEU A 54 -3.54 12.97 -4.59
N LEU A 55 -2.43 12.27 -4.40
CA LEU A 55 -1.94 11.93 -3.06
C LEU A 55 -1.25 13.11 -2.37
N ARG A 56 -0.54 13.96 -3.11
CA ARG A 56 0.05 15.19 -2.59
C ARG A 56 -1.02 16.18 -2.12
N ASP A 57 -2.11 16.31 -2.86
CA ASP A 57 -3.28 17.13 -2.45
C ASP A 57 -3.92 16.62 -1.15
N GLN A 58 -3.76 15.32 -0.85
CA GLN A 58 -4.17 14.70 0.41
C GLN A 58 -3.09 14.76 1.50
N GLY A 59 -2.00 15.49 1.28
CA GLY A 59 -0.93 15.71 2.25
C GLY A 59 0.18 14.64 2.24
N ALA A 60 0.19 13.71 1.28
CA ALA A 60 1.27 12.72 1.19
C ALA A 60 2.62 13.39 0.90
N LYS A 61 3.64 13.09 1.70
CA LYS A 61 4.99 13.65 1.55
C LYS A 61 5.82 12.89 0.52
N HIS A 62 5.83 11.56 0.60
CA HIS A 62 6.63 10.68 -0.24
C HIS A 62 5.71 9.94 -1.21
N VAL A 63 5.77 10.31 -2.47
CA VAL A 63 5.01 9.69 -3.56
C VAL A 63 5.93 9.48 -4.75
N VAL A 64 6.13 8.23 -5.15
CA VAL A 64 7.07 7.81 -6.19
C VAL A 64 6.32 7.11 -7.32
N ASN A 65 6.67 7.44 -8.58
CA ASN A 65 6.05 6.84 -9.77
C ASN A 65 6.86 5.63 -10.26
N SER A 66 6.31 4.43 -10.17
CA SER A 66 6.98 3.20 -10.62
C SER A 66 7.19 3.10 -12.13
N SER A 67 6.62 4.02 -12.91
CA SER A 67 6.84 4.12 -14.37
C SER A 67 7.91 5.17 -14.74
N SER A 68 8.45 5.90 -13.74
CA SER A 68 9.55 6.84 -13.96
C SER A 68 10.84 6.08 -14.28
N PRO A 69 11.68 6.58 -15.20
CA PRO A 69 13.03 6.03 -15.42
C PRO A 69 13.91 6.16 -14.16
N ASP A 70 13.65 7.14 -13.31
CA ASP A 70 14.40 7.44 -12.08
C ASP A 70 13.78 6.75 -10.84
N PHE A 71 12.81 5.84 -11.04
CA PHE A 71 12.03 5.20 -9.97
C PHE A 71 12.89 4.61 -8.84
N MET A 72 13.98 3.90 -9.19
CA MET A 72 14.82 3.24 -8.20
C MET A 72 15.55 4.25 -7.30
N ASP A 73 16.02 5.34 -7.89
CA ASP A 73 16.71 6.41 -7.16
C ASP A 73 15.73 7.19 -6.28
N GLU A 74 14.59 7.63 -6.84
CA GLU A 74 13.52 8.32 -6.10
C GLU A 74 12.98 7.47 -4.94
N LEU A 75 12.81 6.17 -5.15
CA LEU A 75 12.35 5.26 -4.09
C LEU A 75 13.43 5.11 -3.01
N THR A 76 14.71 4.96 -3.41
CA THR A 76 15.81 4.85 -2.45
C THR A 76 15.93 6.10 -1.58
N ASP A 77 15.81 7.30 -2.17
CA ASP A 77 15.82 8.57 -1.45
C ASP A 77 14.67 8.66 -0.43
N ALA A 78 13.46 8.32 -0.86
CA ALA A 78 12.28 8.30 0.03
C ALA A 78 12.42 7.28 1.17
N LEU A 79 13.04 6.12 0.91
CA LEU A 79 13.29 5.10 1.92
C LEU A 79 14.37 5.52 2.91
N GLU A 80 15.43 6.20 2.46
CA GLU A 80 16.45 6.75 3.33
C GLU A 80 15.87 7.82 4.26
N GLU A 81 15.05 8.75 3.73
CA GLU A 81 14.42 9.80 4.51
C GLU A 81 13.42 9.26 5.55
N THR A 82 12.68 8.21 5.21
CA THR A 82 11.62 7.67 6.07
C THR A 82 12.08 6.56 7.00
N GLY A 83 13.15 5.86 6.66
CA GLY A 83 13.59 4.65 7.35
C GLY A 83 12.64 3.45 7.14
N ALA A 84 11.84 3.44 6.07
CA ALA A 84 10.86 2.38 5.85
C ALA A 84 11.52 1.07 5.44
N THR A 85 11.23 0.01 6.20
CA THR A 85 11.76 -1.36 6.01
C THR A 85 10.68 -2.43 5.90
N ILE A 86 9.39 -2.03 5.85
CA ILE A 86 8.26 -2.91 5.57
C ILE A 86 7.41 -2.33 4.43
N ALA A 87 6.94 -3.19 3.55
CA ALA A 87 6.08 -2.82 2.44
C ALA A 87 4.84 -3.71 2.34
N PHE A 88 3.73 -3.11 1.90
CA PHE A 88 2.50 -3.82 1.56
C PHE A 88 2.23 -3.68 0.06
N ASP A 89 2.35 -4.80 -0.65
CA ASP A 89 2.25 -4.84 -2.10
C ASP A 89 0.90 -5.40 -2.57
N ALA A 90 0.16 -4.56 -3.32
CA ALA A 90 -1.10 -4.91 -3.96
C ALA A 90 -0.90 -5.53 -5.35
N ILE A 91 0.28 -5.38 -5.95
CA ILE A 91 0.56 -5.79 -7.32
C ILE A 91 0.80 -7.28 -7.36
N GLY A 92 1.71 -7.79 -6.59
CA GLY A 92 2.06 -9.20 -6.42
C GLY A 92 3.02 -9.73 -7.47
N GLY A 93 2.68 -9.67 -8.76
CA GLY A 93 3.52 -10.13 -9.85
C GLY A 93 4.59 -9.12 -10.29
N GLY A 94 5.48 -9.57 -11.20
CA GLY A 94 6.57 -8.78 -11.76
C GLY A 94 7.72 -8.55 -10.78
N HIS A 95 8.45 -7.44 -10.98
CA HIS A 95 9.72 -7.17 -10.28
C HIS A 95 9.58 -6.22 -9.08
N LEU A 96 8.39 -5.62 -8.86
CA LEU A 96 8.24 -4.49 -7.93
C LEU A 96 8.62 -4.85 -6.49
N ALA A 97 8.23 -6.01 -6.00
CA ALA A 97 8.60 -6.46 -4.65
C ALA A 97 10.13 -6.59 -4.48
N GLY A 98 10.82 -7.11 -5.49
CA GLY A 98 12.27 -7.19 -5.52
C GLY A 98 12.96 -5.82 -5.61
N GLN A 99 12.39 -4.90 -6.39
CA GLN A 99 12.87 -3.52 -6.49
C GLN A 99 12.74 -2.79 -5.15
N ILE A 100 11.61 -2.93 -4.46
CA ILE A 100 11.39 -2.35 -3.11
C ILE A 100 12.45 -2.86 -2.13
N LEU A 101 12.68 -4.19 -2.08
CA LEU A 101 13.71 -4.77 -1.20
C LEU A 101 15.11 -4.24 -1.54
N SER A 102 15.43 -4.11 -2.85
CA SER A 102 16.72 -3.58 -3.30
C SER A 102 16.92 -2.12 -2.90
N CYS A 103 15.89 -1.28 -3.05
CA CYS A 103 15.94 0.11 -2.61
C CYS A 103 16.03 0.24 -1.08
N MET A 104 15.33 -0.62 -0.31
CA MET A 104 15.46 -0.68 1.15
C MET A 104 16.90 -1.00 1.58
N GLU A 105 17.53 -1.99 0.93
CA GLU A 105 18.93 -2.33 1.21
C GLU A 105 19.88 -1.21 0.81
N ALA A 106 19.67 -0.58 -0.36
CA ALA A 106 20.47 0.55 -0.82
C ALA A 106 20.37 1.75 0.14
N ALA A 107 19.16 2.09 0.59
CA ALA A 107 18.91 3.17 1.54
C ALA A 107 19.63 2.94 2.88
N VAL A 108 19.56 1.72 3.42
CA VAL A 108 20.26 1.36 4.67
C VAL A 108 21.77 1.45 4.48
N ASN A 109 22.32 0.98 3.35
CA ASN A 109 23.75 0.96 3.08
C ASN A 109 24.35 2.35 2.80
N ARG A 110 23.56 3.36 2.40
CA ARG A 110 24.07 4.75 2.24
C ARG A 110 24.66 5.30 3.52
N ASN A 111 24.13 4.86 4.66
CA ASN A 111 24.57 5.30 6.00
C ASN A 111 25.48 4.25 6.70
N ALA A 112 25.88 3.18 5.98
CA ALA A 112 26.74 2.16 6.55
C ALA A 112 28.18 2.67 6.69
N THR A 113 28.78 2.49 7.88
CA THR A 113 30.16 2.84 8.17
C THR A 113 31.14 1.69 7.87
N GLU A 114 30.66 0.48 7.75
CA GLU A 114 31.46 -0.72 7.53
C GLU A 114 30.91 -1.55 6.36
N TYR A 115 31.82 -2.18 5.62
CA TYR A 115 31.46 -3.09 4.54
C TYR A 115 31.04 -4.45 5.09
N SER A 116 29.89 -4.95 4.64
CA SER A 116 29.44 -6.33 4.89
C SER A 116 29.19 -7.06 3.58
N ARG A 117 29.85 -8.22 3.38
CA ARG A 117 29.63 -9.08 2.22
C ARG A 117 28.23 -9.70 2.17
N TYR A 118 27.51 -9.68 3.28
CA TYR A 118 26.15 -10.25 3.40
C TYR A 118 25.06 -9.19 3.38
N GLY A 119 25.43 -7.91 3.20
CA GLY A 119 24.53 -6.79 3.27
C GLY A 119 24.27 -6.30 4.68
N SER A 120 23.25 -5.47 4.83
CA SER A 120 22.88 -4.87 6.13
C SER A 120 22.32 -5.90 7.11
N SER A 121 22.40 -5.59 8.41
CA SER A 121 21.76 -6.37 9.48
C SER A 121 20.28 -6.00 9.70
N VAL A 122 19.75 -5.05 8.93
CA VAL A 122 18.36 -4.58 9.05
C VAL A 122 17.43 -5.55 8.31
N HIS A 123 16.38 -6.03 9.01
CA HIS A 123 15.35 -6.87 8.39
C HIS A 123 14.45 -6.02 7.48
N LYS A 124 14.27 -6.48 6.25
CA LYS A 124 13.39 -5.89 5.24
C LYS A 124 12.26 -6.85 4.92
N GLN A 125 11.02 -6.37 4.94
CA GLN A 125 9.83 -7.19 4.73
C GLN A 125 8.96 -6.65 3.60
N VAL A 126 8.55 -7.51 2.67
CA VAL A 126 7.46 -7.22 1.74
C VAL A 126 6.32 -8.20 1.97
N TYR A 127 5.15 -7.66 2.21
CA TYR A 127 3.90 -8.41 2.30
C TYR A 127 3.07 -8.22 1.04
N ILE A 128 2.86 -9.31 0.29
CA ILE A 128 1.93 -9.34 -0.84
C ILE A 128 0.52 -9.58 -0.28
N TYR A 129 -0.37 -8.62 -0.46
CA TYR A 129 -1.77 -8.71 -0.01
C TYR A 129 -2.78 -8.64 -1.16
N GLY A 130 -2.33 -8.40 -2.38
CA GLY A 130 -3.13 -8.31 -3.59
C GLY A 130 -2.50 -9.06 -4.75
N GLY A 131 -3.19 -9.12 -5.87
CA GLY A 131 -2.77 -9.78 -7.10
C GLY A 131 -3.30 -9.00 -8.31
N LEU A 132 -2.99 -7.69 -8.39
CA LEU A 132 -3.34 -6.88 -9.56
C LEU A 132 -2.55 -7.35 -10.79
N ASP A 133 -1.34 -7.83 -10.59
CA ASP A 133 -0.59 -8.63 -11.56
C ASP A 133 -0.57 -10.09 -11.06
N ARG A 134 -1.03 -11.01 -11.91
CA ARG A 134 -1.09 -12.45 -11.64
C ARG A 134 0.09 -13.23 -12.23
N GLY A 135 1.07 -12.51 -12.80
CA GLY A 135 2.31 -13.10 -13.26
C GLY A 135 3.20 -13.58 -12.11
N PRO A 136 4.33 -14.22 -12.41
CA PRO A 136 5.30 -14.61 -11.41
C PRO A 136 5.82 -13.40 -10.64
N THR A 137 6.14 -13.58 -9.35
CA THR A 137 6.91 -12.62 -8.56
C THR A 137 8.40 -12.89 -8.74
N GLU A 138 9.15 -11.93 -9.23
CA GLU A 138 10.56 -12.11 -9.60
C GLU A 138 11.49 -11.31 -8.70
N PHE A 139 12.63 -11.93 -8.31
CA PHE A 139 13.61 -11.33 -7.41
C PHE A 139 15.02 -11.39 -8.01
N ASN A 140 15.76 -10.30 -7.97
CA ASN A 140 17.16 -10.20 -8.41
C ASN A 140 18.18 -10.51 -7.29
N ARG A 141 17.74 -10.68 -6.05
CA ARG A 141 18.57 -11.03 -4.87
C ARG A 141 19.67 -10.03 -4.53
N GLY A 142 19.54 -8.76 -4.95
CA GLY A 142 20.51 -7.70 -4.66
C GLY A 142 20.26 -6.95 -3.35
N PHE A 143 19.55 -7.54 -2.37
CA PHE A 143 19.05 -6.87 -1.17
C PHE A 143 19.56 -7.48 0.14
N GLY A 144 20.80 -7.98 0.15
CA GLY A 144 21.42 -8.59 1.34
C GLY A 144 20.81 -9.95 1.70
N MET A 145 21.00 -10.38 2.96
CA MET A 145 20.59 -11.70 3.42
C MET A 145 19.50 -11.69 4.50
N ILE A 146 19.13 -10.51 5.03
CA ILE A 146 18.13 -10.37 6.10
C ILE A 146 16.85 -9.73 5.54
N TRP A 147 15.97 -10.56 4.99
CA TRP A 147 14.74 -10.14 4.35
C TRP A 147 13.67 -11.22 4.38
N GLY A 148 12.41 -10.81 4.18
CA GLY A 148 11.27 -11.70 4.02
C GLY A 148 10.32 -11.22 2.93
N VAL A 149 9.66 -12.19 2.27
CA VAL A 149 8.48 -11.95 1.44
C VAL A 149 7.42 -12.93 1.88
N GLY A 150 6.21 -12.44 2.11
CA GLY A 150 5.12 -13.28 2.57
C GLY A 150 3.76 -12.78 2.10
N GLY A 151 2.75 -13.63 2.20
CA GLY A 151 1.36 -13.22 2.03
C GLY A 151 0.84 -12.51 3.28
N TRP A 152 -0.01 -11.49 3.11
CA TRP A 152 -0.70 -10.84 4.21
C TRP A 152 -2.21 -10.81 3.96
N LEU A 153 -2.97 -11.21 4.97
CA LEU A 153 -4.42 -11.22 4.91
C LEU A 153 -5.01 -10.71 6.23
N LEU A 154 -6.04 -9.88 6.15
CA LEU A 154 -6.67 -9.25 7.32
C LEU A 154 -7.15 -10.25 8.37
N THR A 155 -7.80 -11.35 7.97
CA THR A 155 -8.37 -12.31 8.93
C THR A 155 -7.33 -13.00 9.81
N PRO A 156 -6.24 -13.61 9.26
CA PRO A 156 -5.15 -14.13 10.08
C PRO A 156 -4.45 -13.05 10.91
N PHE A 157 -4.26 -11.84 10.35
CA PHE A 157 -3.73 -10.72 11.12
C PHE A 157 -4.59 -10.43 12.36
N LEU A 158 -5.91 -10.29 12.20
CA LEU A 158 -6.81 -10.02 13.33
C LEU A 158 -6.77 -11.12 14.38
N GLN A 159 -6.65 -12.39 13.98
CA GLN A 159 -6.48 -13.50 14.93
C GLN A 159 -5.20 -13.37 15.75
N LYS A 160 -4.07 -13.03 15.09
CA LYS A 160 -2.75 -12.81 15.73
C LYS A 160 -2.79 -11.59 16.67
N ALA A 161 -3.42 -10.50 16.25
CA ALA A 161 -3.46 -9.23 16.98
C ALA A 161 -4.33 -9.27 18.26
N GLY A 162 -5.29 -10.19 18.33
CA GLY A 162 -6.15 -10.37 19.49
C GLY A 162 -7.35 -9.43 19.56
N ARG A 163 -8.24 -9.69 20.54
CA ARG A 163 -9.55 -9.03 20.63
C ARG A 163 -9.47 -7.54 20.92
N ASP A 164 -8.56 -7.11 21.76
CA ASP A 164 -8.46 -5.70 22.15
C ASP A 164 -8.04 -4.82 20.97
N VAL A 165 -7.05 -5.27 20.19
CA VAL A 165 -6.66 -4.61 18.94
C VAL A 165 -7.83 -4.59 17.95
N GLN A 166 -8.51 -5.72 17.74
CA GLN A 166 -9.67 -5.79 16.86
C GLN A 166 -10.76 -4.78 17.25
N ASN A 167 -11.09 -4.67 18.54
CA ASN A 167 -12.11 -3.75 19.04
C ASN A 167 -11.70 -2.30 18.82
N ARG A 168 -10.45 -1.94 19.12
CA ARG A 168 -9.89 -0.60 18.87
C ARG A 168 -9.96 -0.23 17.38
N LEU A 169 -9.57 -1.16 16.49
CA LEU A 169 -9.62 -0.91 15.04
C LEU A 169 -11.07 -0.74 14.54
N ARG A 170 -12.01 -1.54 15.04
CA ARG A 170 -13.45 -1.42 14.70
C ARG A 170 -14.02 -0.09 15.19
N GLN A 171 -13.70 0.31 16.42
CA GLN A 171 -14.14 1.58 16.98
C GLN A 171 -13.67 2.76 16.14
N ARG A 172 -12.41 2.75 15.72
CA ARG A 172 -11.87 3.81 14.83
C ARG A 172 -12.60 3.85 13.50
N VAL A 173 -12.91 2.69 12.88
CA VAL A 173 -13.70 2.66 11.65
C VAL A 173 -15.08 3.28 11.87
N ALA A 174 -15.77 2.93 12.95
CA ALA A 174 -17.08 3.47 13.24
C ALA A 174 -17.06 4.99 13.46
N THR A 175 -16.06 5.48 14.18
CA THR A 175 -15.90 6.91 14.46
C THR A 175 -15.54 7.72 13.23
N GLU A 176 -14.66 7.19 12.36
CA GLU A 176 -14.11 7.91 11.20
C GLU A 176 -14.72 7.47 9.86
N ILE A 177 -15.91 6.82 9.88
CA ILE A 177 -16.53 6.22 8.68
C ILE A 177 -16.82 7.25 7.59
N LYS A 178 -17.14 8.51 7.96
CA LYS A 178 -17.47 9.61 7.06
C LYS A 178 -16.26 10.50 6.69
N SER A 179 -15.07 10.20 7.22
CA SER A 179 -13.85 10.98 6.98
C SER A 179 -12.72 10.10 6.43
N THR A 180 -11.95 9.48 7.30
CA THR A 180 -10.80 8.62 6.91
C THR A 180 -11.23 7.44 6.03
N PHE A 181 -12.38 6.82 6.34
CA PHE A 181 -12.89 5.65 5.63
C PHE A 181 -13.97 5.97 4.60
N ALA A 182 -14.27 7.24 4.36
CA ALA A 182 -15.19 7.63 3.32
C ALA A 182 -14.70 7.22 1.92
N SER A 183 -15.61 6.66 1.12
CA SER A 183 -15.36 6.36 -0.29
C SER A 183 -16.13 7.35 -1.15
N LEU A 184 -15.50 7.83 -2.21
CA LEU A 184 -16.16 8.59 -3.24
C LEU A 184 -16.68 7.62 -4.32
N TYR A 185 -17.91 7.86 -4.74
CA TYR A 185 -18.54 7.14 -5.85
C TYR A 185 -18.78 8.13 -6.98
N THR A 186 -18.46 7.70 -8.21
CA THR A 186 -18.60 8.54 -9.41
C THR A 186 -19.98 8.43 -10.05
N LYS A 187 -20.69 7.33 -9.80
CA LYS A 187 -22.03 7.08 -10.32
C LYS A 187 -22.80 6.14 -9.41
N GLU A 188 -24.10 6.38 -9.28
CA GLU A 188 -25.05 5.46 -8.66
C GLU A 188 -25.86 4.73 -9.72
N VAL A 189 -25.85 3.38 -9.66
CA VAL A 189 -26.50 2.51 -10.64
C VAL A 189 -27.47 1.53 -9.97
N THR A 190 -28.50 1.09 -10.69
CA THR A 190 -29.41 0.03 -10.28
C THR A 190 -28.76 -1.36 -10.42
N LEU A 191 -29.44 -2.40 -9.91
CA LEU A 191 -29.02 -3.79 -10.14
C LEU A 191 -28.98 -4.18 -11.64
N ALA A 192 -29.91 -3.67 -12.43
CA ALA A 192 -29.92 -3.93 -13.86
C ALA A 192 -28.81 -3.18 -14.60
N GLU A 193 -28.61 -1.88 -14.28
CA GLU A 193 -27.57 -1.06 -14.89
C GLU A 193 -26.16 -1.60 -14.61
N MET A 194 -25.92 -2.21 -13.43
CA MET A 194 -24.59 -2.77 -13.11
C MET A 194 -24.19 -3.95 -14.00
N LEU A 195 -25.15 -4.62 -14.63
CA LEU A 195 -24.92 -5.77 -15.50
C LEU A 195 -24.78 -5.38 -16.98
N THR A 196 -24.87 -4.08 -17.31
CA THR A 196 -24.66 -3.62 -18.68
C THR A 196 -23.19 -3.74 -19.09
N PRO A 197 -22.91 -3.99 -20.38
CA PRO A 197 -21.53 -4.06 -20.89
C PRO A 197 -20.72 -2.80 -20.58
N GLU A 198 -21.34 -1.62 -20.63
CA GLU A 198 -20.73 -0.34 -20.34
C GLU A 198 -20.27 -0.25 -18.86
N ALA A 199 -21.15 -0.62 -17.93
CA ALA A 199 -20.80 -0.64 -16.51
C ALA A 199 -19.70 -1.67 -16.23
N MET A 200 -19.83 -2.88 -16.79
CA MET A 200 -18.83 -3.95 -16.67
C MET A 200 -17.46 -3.52 -17.21
N ALA A 201 -17.42 -2.79 -18.33
CA ALA A 201 -16.19 -2.26 -18.89
C ALA A 201 -15.49 -1.23 -17.95
N VAL A 202 -16.26 -0.48 -17.16
CA VAL A 202 -15.70 0.49 -16.20
C VAL A 202 -15.05 -0.22 -15.03
N TYR A 203 -15.79 -1.03 -14.26
CA TYR A 203 -15.20 -1.67 -13.09
C TYR A 203 -14.30 -2.87 -13.41
N GLY A 204 -14.41 -3.44 -14.61
CA GLY A 204 -13.48 -4.46 -15.11
C GLY A 204 -12.07 -3.93 -15.38
N LYS A 205 -11.89 -2.62 -15.57
CA LYS A 205 -10.57 -2.00 -15.74
C LYS A 205 -9.70 -2.07 -14.48
N GLN A 206 -10.29 -2.30 -13.32
CA GLN A 206 -9.61 -2.29 -12.01
C GLN A 206 -8.71 -1.04 -11.82
N ALA A 207 -9.14 0.10 -12.38
CA ALA A 207 -8.41 1.37 -12.39
C ALA A 207 -8.86 2.28 -11.24
N THR A 208 -7.98 3.15 -10.81
CA THR A 208 -8.30 4.25 -9.88
C THR A 208 -9.12 5.30 -10.61
N GLY A 209 -10.12 5.90 -9.92
CA GLY A 209 -10.85 7.08 -10.40
C GLY A 209 -12.34 6.85 -10.61
N GLU A 210 -12.76 5.70 -11.11
CA GLU A 210 -14.20 5.40 -11.29
C GLU A 210 -14.66 4.31 -10.31
N LYS A 211 -15.71 4.61 -9.57
CA LYS A 211 -16.31 3.67 -8.62
C LYS A 211 -17.83 3.87 -8.58
N TYR A 212 -18.56 2.83 -8.94
CA TYR A 212 -20.02 2.86 -8.94
C TYR A 212 -20.59 2.38 -7.60
N LEU A 213 -21.62 3.08 -7.13
CA LEU A 213 -22.47 2.64 -6.03
C LEU A 213 -23.66 1.90 -6.61
N ILE A 214 -23.83 0.65 -6.24
CA ILE A 214 -25.01 -0.12 -6.62
C ILE A 214 -26.07 0.12 -5.56
N ASN A 215 -27.18 0.76 -5.97
CA ASN A 215 -28.33 0.97 -5.10
C ASN A 215 -29.47 0.03 -5.57
N PRO A 216 -29.75 -1.05 -4.81
CA PRO A 216 -30.79 -2.01 -5.18
C PRO A 216 -32.21 -1.41 -5.13
N ASN A 217 -32.40 -0.29 -4.43
CA ASN A 217 -33.70 0.38 -4.28
C ASN A 217 -33.91 1.53 -5.29
N LYS A 218 -32.91 1.82 -6.13
CA LYS A 218 -33.02 2.86 -7.15
C LYS A 218 -33.98 2.43 -8.26
N GLY A 219 -35.05 3.19 -8.46
CA GLY A 219 -36.07 2.91 -9.49
C GLY A 219 -37.22 2.04 -9.02
N LEU A 220 -37.33 1.79 -7.71
CA LEU A 220 -38.54 1.24 -7.07
C LEU A 220 -39.50 2.34 -6.71
#